data_c0b6ca1ceca856af018b1bc8090ec090
#
_entry.id   c0b6ca1ceca856af018b1bc8090ec090
#
_cell.length_a   1.000
_cell.length_b   1.000
_cell.length_c   1.000
_cell.angle_alpha   90.00
_cell.angle_beta   90.00
_cell.angle_gamma   90.00
#
_symmetry.space_group_name_H-M   'P 1'
#
loop_
_entity.id
_entity.type
_entity.pdbx_description
1 polymer ?
#
loop_
_entity_poly.entity_id
_entity_poly.type
_entity_poly.pdbx_seq_one_letter_code
_entity_poly.pdbx_strand_id
1 'polypeptide(L)'
;MHPLKNILNKVIWDKRESPDDYVITFIHRGAAENIKMIPFEKIRDVGSSWFTYRDEAENETTIPFHRVTSVKNTRSGQILWRKRGVLV
;
A
#
# COMPACT_ATOMS: atom_id res chain seq x y z
N MET A 1 -14.27 2.82 10.03
CA MET A 1 -12.82 2.68 9.85
C MET A 1 -12.52 1.87 8.58
N HIS A 2 -11.68 2.36 7.73
CA HIS A 2 -11.34 1.64 6.52
C HIS A 2 -10.46 0.43 6.85
N PRO A 3 -10.75 -0.76 6.29
CA PRO A 3 -9.97 -1.96 6.59
C PRO A 3 -8.48 -1.83 6.26
N LEU A 4 -8.12 -0.99 5.30
CA LEU A 4 -6.71 -0.76 4.94
C LEU A 4 -5.91 -0.21 6.11
N LYS A 5 -6.49 0.64 6.93
CA LYS A 5 -5.78 1.20 8.08
C LYS A 5 -5.27 0.09 9.00
N ASN A 6 -6.13 -0.88 9.28
CA ASN A 6 -5.76 -2.01 10.15
C ASN A 6 -4.69 -2.88 9.51
N ILE A 7 -4.82 -3.15 8.20
CA ILE A 7 -3.85 -3.98 7.48
C ILE A 7 -2.48 -3.31 7.45
N LEU A 8 -2.43 -2.03 7.10
CA LEU A 8 -1.17 -1.30 7.01
C LEU A 8 -0.49 -1.20 8.37
N ASN A 9 -1.25 -0.86 9.41
CA ASN A 9 -0.71 -0.74 10.75
C ASN A 9 -0.23 -2.09 11.29
N LYS A 10 -0.96 -3.16 11.01
CA LYS A 10 -0.56 -4.50 11.46
C LYS A 10 0.82 -4.86 10.90
N VAL A 11 1.00 -4.68 9.60
CA VAL A 11 2.27 -5.06 8.96
C VAL A 11 3.42 -4.15 9.42
N ILE A 12 3.16 -2.84 9.50
CA ILE A 12 4.21 -1.88 9.84
C ILE A 12 4.66 -2.01 11.30
N TRP A 13 3.73 -2.24 12.21
CA TRP A 13 4.02 -2.24 13.64
C TRP A 13 4.21 -3.63 14.26
N ASP A 14 3.86 -4.71 13.55
CA ASP A 14 4.03 -6.06 14.08
C ASP A 14 5.45 -6.54 13.77
N LYS A 15 6.21 -6.80 14.83
CA LYS A 15 7.60 -7.23 14.68
C LYS A 15 7.75 -8.61 14.03
N ARG A 16 6.68 -9.38 13.97
CA ARG A 16 6.67 -10.70 13.33
C ARG A 16 6.47 -10.61 11.83
N GLU A 17 6.11 -9.43 11.34
CA GLU A 17 5.90 -9.21 9.91
C GLU A 17 7.09 -8.47 9.33
N SER A 18 7.38 -8.74 8.05
CA SER A 18 8.45 -8.06 7.32
C SER A 18 7.82 -7.10 6.31
N PRO A 19 7.88 -5.79 6.55
CA PRO A 19 7.27 -4.84 5.61
C PRO A 19 7.76 -4.94 4.18
N ASP A 20 8.98 -5.40 3.96
CA ASP A 20 9.52 -5.59 2.62
C ASP A 20 8.89 -6.76 1.87
N ASP A 21 8.18 -7.66 2.56
CA ASP A 21 7.45 -8.76 1.93
C ASP A 21 6.07 -8.34 1.40
N TYR A 22 5.64 -7.13 1.70
CA TYR A 22 4.31 -6.66 1.32
C TYR A 22 4.40 -5.51 0.35
N VAL A 23 3.48 -5.49 -0.62
CA VAL A 23 3.36 -4.37 -1.56
C VAL A 23 1.95 -3.83 -1.55
N ILE A 24 1.83 -2.53 -1.75
CA ILE A 24 0.57 -1.85 -1.92
C ILE A 24 0.52 -1.31 -3.34
N THR A 25 -0.60 -1.58 -4.02
CA THR A 25 -0.82 -1.14 -5.40
C THR A 25 -1.90 -0.07 -5.40
N PHE A 26 -1.67 1.02 -6.11
CA PHE A 26 -2.62 2.11 -6.17
C PHE A 26 -2.61 2.79 -7.53
N ILE A 27 -3.69 3.51 -7.82
CA ILE A 27 -3.81 4.27 -9.05
C ILE A 27 -2.96 5.53 -8.93
N HIS A 28 -2.08 5.74 -9.91
CA HIS A 28 -1.19 6.89 -9.94
C HIS A 28 -1.14 7.43 -11.36
N ARG A 29 -1.74 8.59 -11.56
CA ARG A 29 -1.78 9.21 -12.90
C ARG A 29 -0.37 9.55 -13.35
N GLY A 30 -0.07 9.22 -14.60
CA GLY A 30 1.24 9.47 -15.18
C GLY A 30 2.20 8.30 -15.05
N ALA A 31 1.88 7.30 -14.25
CA ALA A 31 2.65 6.06 -14.20
C ALA A 31 2.25 5.15 -15.37
N ALA A 32 3.09 4.19 -15.70
CA ALA A 32 2.76 3.19 -16.71
C ALA A 32 1.47 2.48 -16.28
N GLU A 33 0.50 2.40 -17.19
CA GLU A 33 -0.80 1.77 -16.94
C GLU A 33 -1.58 2.43 -15.79
N ASN A 34 -1.17 3.64 -15.37
CA ASN A 34 -1.78 4.39 -14.28
C ASN A 34 -1.79 3.65 -12.95
N ILE A 35 -0.89 2.68 -12.77
CA ILE A 35 -0.77 1.87 -11.56
C ILE A 35 0.67 1.97 -11.04
N LYS A 36 0.80 2.07 -9.72
CA LYS A 36 2.10 2.05 -9.07
C LYS A 36 2.07 1.07 -7.92
N MET A 37 3.15 0.30 -7.74
CA MET A 37 3.33 -0.62 -6.63
C MET A 37 4.52 -0.19 -5.82
N ILE A 38 4.37 -0.16 -4.50
CA ILE A 38 5.48 0.15 -3.60
C ILE A 38 5.53 -0.87 -2.47
N PRO A 39 6.74 -1.19 -1.98
CA PRO A 39 6.84 -2.04 -0.80
C PRO A 39 6.43 -1.26 0.45
N PHE A 40 5.91 -1.96 1.45
CA PHE A 40 5.46 -1.33 2.69
C PHE A 40 6.58 -0.60 3.42
N GLU A 41 7.82 -1.01 3.22
CA GLU A 41 8.96 -0.34 3.85
C GLU A 41 9.10 1.13 3.44
N LYS A 42 8.49 1.52 2.33
CA LYS A 42 8.48 2.92 1.86
C LYS A 42 7.41 3.74 2.55
N ILE A 43 6.44 3.12 3.22
CA ILE A 43 5.36 3.83 3.89
C ILE A 43 5.92 4.51 5.13
N ARG A 44 5.61 5.80 5.28
CA ARG A 44 6.09 6.61 6.39
C ARG A 44 5.02 6.89 7.42
N ASP A 45 3.77 7.03 6.98
CA ASP A 45 2.69 7.38 7.88
C ASP A 45 1.38 6.80 7.37
N VAL A 46 0.47 6.50 8.28
CA VAL A 46 -0.85 5.95 7.95
C VAL A 46 -1.89 6.74 8.72
N GLY A 47 -2.78 7.41 7.98
CA GLY A 47 -3.88 8.14 8.57
C GLY A 47 -5.17 7.32 8.58
N SER A 48 -6.27 7.99 8.86
CA SER A 48 -7.58 7.32 8.92
C SER A 48 -8.12 6.97 7.52
N SER A 49 -7.71 7.71 6.50
CA SER A 49 -8.20 7.51 5.13
C SER A 49 -7.12 7.74 4.06
N TRP A 50 -5.86 7.77 4.47
CA TRP A 50 -4.74 8.01 3.57
C TRP A 50 -3.47 7.40 4.14
N PHE A 51 -2.44 7.24 3.27
CA PHE A 51 -1.09 6.91 3.73
C PHE A 51 -0.09 7.79 3.00
N THR A 52 1.10 7.95 3.60
CA THR A 52 2.20 8.72 3.02
C THR A 52 3.37 7.79 2.82
N TYR A 53 4.01 7.88 1.65
CA TYR A 53 5.20 7.09 1.38
C TYR A 53 6.32 8.00 0.84
N ARG A 54 7.54 7.53 0.96
CA ARG A 54 8.70 8.22 0.42
C ARG A 54 9.06 7.59 -0.93
N ASP A 55 9.09 8.41 -1.98
CA ASP A 55 9.44 7.93 -3.31
C ASP A 55 10.96 7.88 -3.50
N GLU A 56 11.40 7.47 -4.72
CA GLU A 56 12.82 7.32 -5.01
C GLU A 56 13.59 8.64 -4.96
N ALA A 57 12.92 9.76 -5.17
CA ALA A 57 13.51 11.09 -5.05
C ALA A 57 13.49 11.61 -3.61
N GLU A 58 13.07 10.77 -2.66
CA GLU A 58 12.95 11.08 -1.24
C GLU A 58 11.88 12.14 -0.93
N ASN A 59 10.94 12.32 -1.85
CA ASN A 59 9.77 13.17 -1.61
C ASN A 59 8.66 12.35 -0.97
N GLU A 60 7.95 12.94 -0.02
CA GLU A 60 6.80 12.29 0.58
C GLU A 60 5.56 12.59 -0.23
N THR A 61 4.80 11.54 -0.51
CA THR A 61 3.56 11.63 -1.29
C THR A 61 2.43 10.99 -0.51
N THR A 62 1.29 11.67 -0.44
CA THR A 62 0.11 11.19 0.27
C THR A 62 -0.87 10.60 -0.73
N ILE A 63 -1.33 9.39 -0.44
CA ILE A 63 -2.26 8.64 -1.31
C ILE A 63 -3.52 8.32 -0.51
N PRO A 64 -4.70 8.77 -0.97
CA PRO A 64 -5.96 8.39 -0.34
C PRO A 64 -6.23 6.89 -0.47
N PHE A 65 -6.84 6.30 0.54
CA PHE A 65 -7.15 4.86 0.50
C PHE A 65 -8.04 4.47 -0.68
N HIS A 66 -8.89 5.37 -1.15
CA HIS A 66 -9.79 5.05 -2.26
C HIS A 66 -9.03 4.83 -3.59
N ARG A 67 -7.76 5.22 -3.66
CA ARG A 67 -6.93 4.95 -4.83
C ARG A 67 -6.19 3.61 -4.74
N VAL A 68 -6.19 2.97 -3.57
CA VAL A 68 -5.52 1.68 -3.40
C VAL A 68 -6.37 0.60 -4.07
N THR A 69 -5.72 -0.26 -4.86
CA THR A 69 -6.40 -1.35 -5.55
C THR A 69 -6.14 -2.70 -4.89
N SER A 70 -4.97 -2.90 -4.30
CA SER A 70 -4.69 -4.16 -3.62
C SER A 70 -3.51 -4.04 -2.66
N VAL A 71 -3.47 -4.99 -1.72
CA VAL A 71 -2.36 -5.21 -0.80
C VAL A 71 -2.01 -6.68 -0.87
N LYS A 72 -0.75 -7.00 -1.09
CA LYS A 72 -0.33 -8.36 -1.37
C LYS A 72 0.96 -8.69 -0.64
N ASN A 73 1.06 -9.94 -0.18
CA ASN A 73 2.31 -10.49 0.33
C ASN A 73 3.03 -11.13 -0.85
N THR A 74 4.17 -10.58 -1.25
CA THR A 74 4.89 -11.07 -2.43
C THR A 74 5.61 -12.38 -2.17
N ARG A 75 5.92 -12.67 -0.92
CA ARG A 75 6.62 -13.90 -0.56
C ARG A 75 5.69 -15.12 -0.64
N SER A 76 4.48 -14.99 -0.13
CA SER A 76 3.50 -16.08 -0.13
C SER A 76 2.55 -16.03 -1.33
N GLY A 77 2.44 -14.86 -1.98
CA GLY A 77 1.46 -14.64 -3.03
C GLY A 77 0.06 -14.33 -2.52
N GLN A 78 -0.12 -14.26 -1.21
CA GLN A 78 -1.42 -14.01 -0.62
C GLN A 78 -1.86 -12.57 -0.84
N ILE A 79 -3.12 -12.38 -1.26
CA ILE A 79 -3.73 -11.06 -1.36
C ILE A 79 -4.47 -10.80 -0.05
N LEU A 80 -4.03 -9.78 0.69
CA LEU A 80 -4.64 -9.42 1.97
C LEU A 80 -5.88 -8.57 1.80
N TRP A 81 -5.89 -7.76 0.73
CA TRP A 81 -7.01 -6.87 0.45
C TRP A 81 -7.02 -6.54 -1.03
N ARG A 82 -8.21 -6.48 -1.60
CA ARG A 82 -8.38 -6.07 -3.00
C ARG A 82 -9.65 -5.24 -3.10
N LYS A 83 -9.54 -4.13 -3.84
CA LYS A 83 -10.69 -3.27 -4.05
C LYS A 83 -11.73 -3.99 -4.90
N ARG A 84 -12.97 -3.93 -4.46
CA ARG A 84 -14.08 -4.59 -5.16
C ARG A 84 -14.29 -3.95 -6.53
N GLY A 85 -14.45 -4.79 -7.55
CA GLY A 85 -14.73 -4.32 -8.90
C GLY A 85 -13.49 -3.93 -9.70
N VAL A 86 -12.29 -4.13 -9.15
CA VAL A 86 -11.04 -3.85 -9.85
C VAL A 86 -10.45 -5.16 -10.37
N LEU A 87 -10.15 -5.18 -11.66
CA LEU A 87 -9.44 -6.31 -12.29
C LEU A 87 -7.94 -6.03 -12.20
N VAL A 88 -7.27 -6.79 -11.37
CA VAL A 88 -5.82 -6.64 -11.17
C VAL A 88 -5.13 -7.96 -11.38
#